data_070c71b75b5e1022a4ece9e5e9f5352c
#
_entry.id   070c71b75b5e1022a4ece9e5e9f5352c
#
_cell.length_a   1.000
_cell.length_b   1.000
_cell.length_c   1.000
_cell.angle_alpha   90.00
_cell.angle_beta   90.00
_cell.angle_gamma   90.00
#
_symmetry.space_group_name_H-M   'P 1'
#
loop_
_entity.id
_entity.type
_entity.pdbx_description
1 polymer ?
#
loop_
_entity_poly.entity_id
_entity_poly.type
_entity_poly.pdbx_seq_one_letter_code
_entity_poly.pdbx_strand_id
1 'polypeptide(L)'
;MIAAVGLGCAAPLSLAQTYPSKPIRLIVPNAPGGGTDTMARLIAEKASPGLGQQIVVENRGGAGGRIAAELVARSPKDGYTLLLGSAATLITGPALDVDRKYDPVKDFAPISLAGTTAYMLVTHPSLPVKAVRDLIGLAKASPGRIAYATTGQGGPAHLGTELFQAMANCCIGQKRQNRSN
;
A
#
# COMPACT_ATOMS: atom_id res chain seq x y z
N MET A 1 34.70 49.71 -45.97
CA MET A 1 34.93 49.08 -44.66
C MET A 1 33.60 48.78 -44.09
N ILE A 2 33.20 47.50 -44.10
CA ILE A 2 31.93 47.04 -43.55
C ILE A 2 32.27 46.35 -42.21
N ALA A 3 31.85 46.94 -41.09
CA ALA A 3 32.02 46.38 -39.75
C ALA A 3 30.91 45.31 -39.50
N ALA A 4 31.29 44.04 -39.39
CA ALA A 4 30.38 42.95 -38.99
C ALA A 4 30.20 42.96 -37.44
N VAL A 5 29.04 43.39 -37.01
CA VAL A 5 28.61 43.27 -35.59
C VAL A 5 28.23 41.83 -35.34
N GLY A 6 29.09 41.09 -34.62
CA GLY A 6 28.80 39.74 -34.15
C GLY A 6 27.79 39.78 -33.01
N LEU A 7 26.56 39.35 -33.28
CA LEU A 7 25.52 39.14 -32.27
C LEU A 7 25.84 37.86 -31.47
N GLY A 8 26.44 38.01 -30.32
CA GLY A 8 26.71 36.91 -29.38
C GLY A 8 25.37 36.36 -28.81
N CYS A 9 25.00 35.18 -29.22
CA CYS A 9 23.85 34.47 -28.69
C CYS A 9 24.19 33.95 -27.27
N ALA A 10 23.84 34.73 -26.26
CA ALA A 10 23.93 34.28 -24.87
C ALA A 10 22.82 33.22 -24.61
N ALA A 11 23.18 31.94 -24.68
CA ALA A 11 22.28 30.85 -24.27
C ALA A 11 21.99 31.01 -22.78
N PRO A 12 20.71 31.02 -22.35
CA PRO A 12 20.37 31.03 -20.93
C PRO A 12 20.92 29.77 -20.30
N LEU A 13 21.76 29.90 -19.27
CA LEU A 13 22.17 28.83 -18.39
C LEU A 13 20.90 28.35 -17.65
N SER A 14 20.29 27.28 -18.11
CA SER A 14 19.20 26.60 -17.42
C SER A 14 19.79 26.05 -16.13
N LEU A 15 19.59 26.76 -15.02
CA LEU A 15 19.87 26.26 -13.67
C LEU A 15 18.94 25.09 -13.45
N ALA A 16 19.46 23.88 -13.57
CA ALA A 16 18.73 22.68 -13.19
C ALA A 16 18.29 22.83 -11.74
N GLN A 17 16.98 22.92 -11.50
CA GLN A 17 16.44 22.99 -10.13
C GLN A 17 16.86 21.72 -9.39
N THR A 18 17.55 21.89 -8.26
CA THR A 18 17.93 20.77 -7.39
C THR A 18 16.67 20.07 -6.89
N TYR A 19 16.52 18.79 -7.22
CA TYR A 19 15.44 17.96 -6.67
C TYR A 19 15.91 17.33 -5.36
N PRO A 20 15.06 17.33 -4.30
CA PRO A 20 13.78 18.01 -4.18
C PRO A 20 13.93 19.49 -3.73
N SER A 21 13.14 20.40 -4.31
CA SER A 21 13.09 21.82 -3.95
C SER A 21 11.89 22.19 -3.05
N LYS A 22 10.97 21.23 -2.83
CA LYS A 22 9.76 21.37 -2.01
C LYS A 22 9.47 20.06 -1.28
N PRO A 23 8.61 20.05 -0.23
CA PRO A 23 8.23 18.84 0.47
C PRO A 23 7.65 17.75 -0.45
N ILE A 24 7.97 16.49 -0.14
CA ILE A 24 7.48 15.31 -0.85
C ILE A 24 6.28 14.75 -0.09
N ARG A 25 5.21 14.43 -0.79
CA ARG A 25 4.02 13.79 -0.23
C ARG A 25 4.14 12.27 -0.32
N LEU A 26 4.03 11.57 0.81
CA LEU A 26 4.00 10.11 0.85
C LEU A 26 2.58 9.65 1.20
N ILE A 27 1.86 9.17 0.20
CA ILE A 27 0.47 8.72 0.34
C ILE A 27 0.45 7.29 0.87
N VAL A 28 -0.28 7.09 1.97
CA VAL A 28 -0.44 5.79 2.65
C VAL A 28 -1.88 5.30 2.45
N PRO A 29 -2.10 4.10 1.89
CA PRO A 29 -3.43 3.60 1.52
C PRO A 29 -4.26 3.06 2.70
N ASN A 30 -3.85 3.31 3.92
CA ASN A 30 -4.45 2.78 5.13
C ASN A 30 -4.78 3.91 6.13
N ALA A 31 -5.61 3.58 7.12
CA ALA A 31 -5.87 4.47 8.25
C ALA A 31 -4.59 4.71 9.07
N PRO A 32 -4.47 5.87 9.75
CA PRO A 32 -3.36 6.15 10.66
C PRO A 32 -3.23 5.11 11.77
N GLY A 33 -2.00 4.90 12.26
CA GLY A 33 -1.70 3.99 13.38
C GLY A 33 -1.50 2.53 13.01
N GLY A 34 -1.72 2.14 11.75
CA GLY A 34 -1.41 0.79 11.26
C GLY A 34 0.08 0.59 10.93
N GLY A 35 0.50 -0.67 10.71
CA GLY A 35 1.90 -0.99 10.39
C GLY A 35 2.44 -0.27 9.16
N THR A 36 1.63 -0.08 8.13
CA THR A 36 2.00 0.69 6.93
C THR A 36 2.23 2.18 7.26
N ASP A 37 1.39 2.77 8.12
CA ASP A 37 1.55 4.16 8.55
C ASP A 37 2.82 4.35 9.40
N THR A 38 3.06 3.43 10.33
CA THR A 38 4.29 3.43 11.14
C THR A 38 5.54 3.34 10.25
N MET A 39 5.52 2.46 9.26
CA MET A 39 6.62 2.34 8.30
C MET A 39 6.81 3.62 7.47
N ALA A 40 5.72 4.23 6.99
CA ALA A 40 5.78 5.49 6.26
C ALA A 40 6.44 6.61 7.07
N ARG A 41 6.06 6.72 8.35
CA ARG A 41 6.63 7.74 9.26
C ARG A 41 8.10 7.49 9.55
N LEU A 42 8.51 6.24 9.73
CA LEU A 42 9.93 5.89 9.89
C LEU A 42 10.74 6.23 8.63
N ILE A 43 10.22 5.94 7.45
CA ILE A 43 10.86 6.30 6.18
C ILE A 43 10.96 7.83 6.07
N ALA A 44 9.87 8.55 6.35
CA ALA A 44 9.85 10.01 6.31
C ALA A 44 10.86 10.62 7.27
N GLU A 45 10.94 10.13 8.51
CA GLU A 45 11.90 10.57 9.52
C GLU A 45 13.36 10.37 9.07
N LYS A 46 13.67 9.19 8.54
CA LYS A 46 15.05 8.83 8.20
C LYS A 46 15.52 9.40 6.85
N ALA A 47 14.61 9.56 5.88
CA ALA A 47 15.00 10.02 4.55
C ALA A 47 14.98 11.55 4.41
N SER A 48 14.13 12.26 5.17
CA SER A 48 14.02 13.73 5.06
C SER A 48 15.34 14.48 5.24
N PRO A 49 16.21 14.15 6.22
CA PRO A 49 17.48 14.85 6.38
C PRO A 49 18.40 14.70 5.16
N GLY A 50 18.48 13.48 4.58
CA GLY A 50 19.32 13.23 3.40
C GLY A 50 18.81 13.90 2.12
N LEU A 51 17.50 14.13 2.04
CA LEU A 51 16.86 14.82 0.93
C LEU A 51 16.88 16.36 1.06
N GLY A 52 17.17 16.89 2.24
CA GLY A 52 17.06 18.33 2.51
C GLY A 52 15.64 18.88 2.45
N GLN A 53 14.62 18.01 2.35
CA GLN A 53 13.20 18.36 2.30
C GLN A 53 12.38 17.37 3.13
N GLN A 54 11.27 17.85 3.68
CA GLN A 54 10.37 17.01 4.46
C GLN A 54 9.59 16.03 3.57
N ILE A 55 9.43 14.80 4.06
CA ILE A 55 8.44 13.85 3.55
C ILE A 55 7.19 13.94 4.43
N VAL A 56 6.09 14.40 3.85
CA VAL A 56 4.79 14.56 4.54
C VAL A 56 3.95 13.31 4.31
N VAL A 57 3.65 12.60 5.39
CA VAL A 57 2.83 11.37 5.34
C VAL A 57 1.35 11.74 5.33
N GLU A 58 0.62 11.28 4.31
CA GLU A 58 -0.82 11.49 4.16
C GLU A 58 -1.55 10.15 4.07
N ASN A 59 -2.43 9.88 5.03
CA ASN A 59 -3.26 8.68 5.03
C ASN A 59 -4.51 8.88 4.16
N ARG A 60 -4.68 8.04 3.14
CA ARG A 60 -5.83 8.01 2.21
C ARG A 60 -6.39 6.61 2.13
N GLY A 61 -7.03 6.18 3.23
CA GLY A 61 -7.67 4.86 3.31
C GLY A 61 -8.96 4.79 2.48
N GLY A 62 -9.44 3.56 2.30
CA GLY A 62 -10.73 3.26 1.65
C GLY A 62 -10.58 2.38 0.42
N ALA A 63 -11.61 1.57 0.15
CA ALA A 63 -11.70 0.64 -0.98
C ALA A 63 -10.45 -0.25 -1.18
N GLY A 64 -9.91 -0.82 -0.08
CA GLY A 64 -8.68 -1.63 -0.15
C GLY A 64 -7.42 -0.85 -0.54
N GLY A 65 -7.42 0.49 -0.39
CA GLY A 65 -6.30 1.37 -0.77
C GLY A 65 -6.40 1.92 -2.20
N ARG A 66 -7.45 1.58 -2.94
CA ARG A 66 -7.67 2.04 -4.31
C ARG A 66 -7.69 3.56 -4.42
N ILE A 67 -8.35 4.26 -3.48
CA ILE A 67 -8.44 5.72 -3.47
C ILE A 67 -7.05 6.35 -3.46
N ALA A 68 -6.14 5.83 -2.64
CA ALA A 68 -4.76 6.31 -2.59
C ALA A 68 -4.00 6.05 -3.88
N ALA A 69 -4.13 4.85 -4.44
CA ALA A 69 -3.47 4.48 -5.69
C ALA A 69 -3.96 5.33 -6.88
N GLU A 70 -5.27 5.54 -7.02
CA GLU A 70 -5.85 6.41 -8.06
C GLU A 70 -5.38 7.86 -7.92
N LEU A 71 -5.30 8.38 -6.69
CA LEU A 71 -4.80 9.73 -6.43
C LEU A 71 -3.36 9.89 -6.93
N VAL A 72 -2.47 8.94 -6.59
CA VAL A 72 -1.07 9.01 -6.99
C VAL A 72 -0.90 8.77 -8.49
N ALA A 73 -1.62 7.81 -9.07
CA ALA A 73 -1.59 7.55 -10.51
C ALA A 73 -1.95 8.78 -11.36
N ARG A 74 -2.83 9.67 -10.83
CA ARG A 74 -3.26 10.92 -11.49
C ARG A 74 -2.43 12.14 -11.10
N SER A 75 -1.49 12.00 -10.16
CA SER A 75 -0.63 13.11 -9.74
C SER A 75 0.43 13.43 -10.81
N PRO A 76 1.00 14.65 -10.81
CA PRO A 76 2.13 14.97 -11.67
C PRO A 76 3.28 13.98 -11.49
N LYS A 77 3.91 13.58 -12.60
CA LYS A 77 5.04 12.62 -12.60
C LYS A 77 6.37 13.33 -12.32
N ASP A 78 6.39 14.20 -11.31
CA ASP A 78 7.50 15.05 -10.93
C ASP A 78 8.30 14.54 -9.71
N GLY A 79 7.93 13.36 -9.17
CA GLY A 79 8.57 12.75 -8.02
C GLY A 79 8.12 13.31 -6.66
N TYR A 80 7.21 14.29 -6.61
CA TYR A 80 6.77 14.88 -5.34
C TYR A 80 5.54 14.24 -4.73
N THR A 81 4.93 13.26 -5.40
CA THR A 81 3.84 12.45 -4.83
C THR A 81 4.19 10.97 -4.95
N LEU A 82 4.43 10.35 -3.82
CA LEU A 82 4.82 8.95 -3.70
C LEU A 82 3.69 8.12 -3.11
N LEU A 83 3.65 6.84 -3.46
CA LEU A 83 2.74 5.85 -2.87
C LEU A 83 3.54 4.85 -2.05
N LEU A 84 3.20 4.66 -0.78
CA LEU A 84 3.61 3.47 -0.05
C LEU A 84 2.64 2.33 -0.38
N GLY A 85 2.86 1.70 -1.52
CA GLY A 85 2.00 0.64 -2.03
C GLY A 85 2.07 -0.63 -1.19
N SER A 86 1.01 -1.41 -1.24
CA SER A 86 0.92 -2.73 -0.62
C SER A 86 0.45 -3.76 -1.65
N ALA A 87 0.57 -5.05 -1.33
CA ALA A 87 0.01 -6.10 -2.18
C ALA A 87 -1.49 -5.89 -2.45
N ALA A 88 -2.24 -5.37 -1.47
CA ALA A 88 -3.66 -5.06 -1.66
C ALA A 88 -3.89 -3.96 -2.70
N THR A 89 -3.04 -2.93 -2.73
CA THR A 89 -3.21 -1.81 -3.66
C THR A 89 -2.65 -2.06 -5.06
N LEU A 90 -1.56 -2.82 -5.17
CA LEU A 90 -0.84 -2.97 -6.43
C LEU A 90 -0.97 -4.34 -7.09
N ILE A 91 -1.45 -5.35 -6.35
CA ILE A 91 -1.56 -6.73 -6.87
C ILE A 91 -3.02 -7.20 -6.81
N THR A 92 -3.54 -7.43 -5.59
CA THR A 92 -4.83 -8.11 -5.42
C THR A 92 -6.02 -7.20 -5.72
N GLY A 93 -5.96 -5.92 -5.36
CA GLY A 93 -7.01 -4.96 -5.69
C GLY A 93 -7.21 -4.84 -7.20
N PRO A 94 -6.19 -4.52 -7.98
CA PRO A 94 -6.29 -4.45 -9.44
C PRO A 94 -6.68 -5.76 -10.12
N ALA A 95 -6.32 -6.92 -9.55
CA ALA A 95 -6.69 -8.23 -10.10
C ALA A 95 -8.17 -8.58 -9.87
N LEU A 96 -8.78 -8.06 -8.80
CA LEU A 96 -10.17 -8.32 -8.43
C LEU A 96 -11.15 -7.23 -8.91
N ASP A 97 -10.64 -6.06 -9.30
CA ASP A 97 -11.47 -4.92 -9.71
C ASP A 97 -11.52 -4.80 -11.23
N VAL A 98 -12.68 -5.11 -11.79
CA VAL A 98 -12.93 -5.02 -13.24
C VAL A 98 -12.93 -3.55 -13.72
N ASP A 99 -13.34 -2.62 -12.85
CA ASP A 99 -13.43 -1.17 -13.15
C ASP A 99 -12.24 -0.37 -12.62
N ARG A 100 -11.07 -0.99 -12.51
CA ARG A 100 -9.87 -0.33 -12.01
C ARG A 100 -9.53 0.93 -12.83
N LYS A 101 -9.22 2.01 -12.13
CA LYS A 101 -8.92 3.32 -12.74
C LYS A 101 -7.43 3.64 -12.78
N TYR A 102 -6.58 2.66 -12.56
CA TYR A 102 -5.12 2.74 -12.68
C TYR A 102 -4.53 1.39 -13.08
N ASP A 103 -3.40 1.42 -13.73
CA ASP A 103 -2.60 0.24 -14.07
C ASP A 103 -1.36 0.19 -13.14
N PRO A 104 -1.21 -0.83 -12.29
CA PRO A 104 -0.09 -0.89 -11.34
C PRO A 104 1.29 -0.97 -11.99
N VAL A 105 1.37 -1.37 -13.25
CA VAL A 105 2.65 -1.49 -13.99
C VAL A 105 2.95 -0.24 -14.80
N LYS A 106 1.93 0.41 -15.40
CA LYS A 106 2.13 1.53 -16.32
C LYS A 106 2.09 2.90 -15.63
N ASP A 107 1.29 3.03 -14.56
CA ASP A 107 1.04 4.32 -13.93
C ASP A 107 2.01 4.63 -12.77
N PHE A 108 2.84 3.67 -12.38
CA PHE A 108 3.80 3.83 -11.29
C PHE A 108 5.21 3.47 -11.71
N ALA A 109 6.18 4.25 -11.24
CA ALA A 109 7.59 3.93 -11.31
C ALA A 109 8.03 3.36 -9.95
N PRO A 110 8.45 2.08 -9.85
CA PRO A 110 8.91 1.51 -8.59
C PRO A 110 10.24 2.13 -8.16
N ILE A 111 10.34 2.47 -6.87
CA ILE A 111 11.56 3.03 -6.28
C ILE A 111 12.32 1.92 -5.54
N SER A 112 11.70 1.32 -4.54
CA SER A 112 12.32 0.29 -3.72
C SER A 112 11.27 -0.50 -2.93
N LEU A 113 11.65 -1.70 -2.50
CA LEU A 113 10.90 -2.45 -1.49
C LEU A 113 11.17 -1.83 -0.11
N ALA A 114 10.14 -1.22 0.47
CA ALA A 114 10.25 -0.57 1.77
C ALA A 114 10.41 -1.56 2.94
N GLY A 115 9.79 -2.74 2.83
CA GLY A 115 9.87 -3.81 3.81
C GLY A 115 8.90 -4.95 3.53
N THR A 116 9.02 -6.01 4.30
CA THR A 116 8.13 -7.17 4.27
C THR A 116 7.52 -7.42 5.64
N THR A 117 6.28 -7.90 5.67
CA THR A 117 5.59 -8.29 6.90
C THR A 117 5.06 -9.70 6.78
N ALA A 118 5.14 -10.45 7.87
CA ALA A 118 4.53 -11.77 7.97
C ALA A 118 3.11 -11.64 8.52
N TYR A 119 2.21 -12.51 8.06
CA TYR A 119 0.89 -12.67 8.67
C TYR A 119 0.92 -13.81 9.67
N MET A 120 0.29 -13.61 10.81
CA MET A 120 0.14 -14.63 11.84
C MET A 120 -1.32 -15.05 11.95
N LEU A 121 -1.54 -16.36 12.00
CA LEU A 121 -2.83 -16.94 12.39
C LEU A 121 -2.86 -16.98 13.92
N VAL A 122 -3.80 -16.24 14.51
CA VAL A 122 -4.02 -16.23 15.96
C VAL A 122 -5.43 -16.68 16.27
N THR A 123 -5.61 -17.31 17.42
CA THR A 123 -6.92 -17.75 17.90
C THR A 123 -7.21 -17.18 19.28
N HIS A 124 -8.49 -17.01 19.60
CA HIS A 124 -8.88 -16.61 20.95
C HIS A 124 -8.54 -17.74 21.95
N PRO A 125 -8.07 -17.43 23.18
CA PRO A 125 -7.68 -18.43 24.17
C PRO A 125 -8.80 -19.42 24.55
N SER A 126 -10.08 -19.02 24.41
CA SER A 126 -11.22 -19.92 24.66
C SER A 126 -11.41 -21.00 23.60
N LEU A 127 -10.74 -20.89 22.44
CA LEU A 127 -10.81 -21.92 21.42
C LEU A 127 -9.86 -23.06 21.81
N PRO A 128 -10.32 -24.31 21.90
CA PRO A 128 -9.51 -25.43 22.38
C PRO A 128 -8.57 -25.97 21.28
N VAL A 129 -7.70 -25.09 20.76
CA VAL A 129 -6.73 -25.40 19.71
C VAL A 129 -5.32 -24.97 20.11
N LYS A 130 -4.35 -25.85 19.92
CA LYS A 130 -2.92 -25.58 20.21
C LYS A 130 -2.05 -25.64 18.96
N ALA A 131 -2.57 -26.18 17.88
CA ALA A 131 -1.89 -26.32 16.61
C ALA A 131 -2.85 -26.09 15.44
N VAL A 132 -2.30 -25.82 14.26
CA VAL A 132 -3.08 -25.64 13.03
C VAL A 132 -3.97 -26.85 12.73
N ARG A 133 -3.46 -28.06 12.95
CA ARG A 133 -4.23 -29.31 12.77
C ARG A 133 -5.49 -29.37 13.66
N ASP A 134 -5.43 -28.84 14.88
CA ASP A 134 -6.57 -28.83 15.79
C ASP A 134 -7.65 -27.87 15.29
N LEU A 135 -7.23 -26.71 14.75
CA LEU A 135 -8.12 -25.75 14.11
C LEU A 135 -8.81 -26.36 12.87
N ILE A 136 -8.07 -27.07 12.04
CA ILE A 136 -8.62 -27.75 10.88
C ILE A 136 -9.64 -28.81 11.30
N GLY A 137 -9.33 -29.63 12.31
CA GLY A 137 -10.23 -30.63 12.87
C GLY A 137 -11.53 -30.00 13.38
N LEU A 138 -11.43 -28.92 14.14
CA LEU A 138 -12.57 -28.20 14.68
C LEU A 138 -13.42 -27.55 13.56
N ALA A 139 -12.78 -26.96 12.56
CA ALA A 139 -13.46 -26.35 11.42
C ALA A 139 -14.21 -27.38 10.57
N LYS A 140 -13.66 -28.60 10.42
CA LYS A 140 -14.31 -29.71 9.72
C LYS A 140 -15.48 -30.29 10.52
N ALA A 141 -15.35 -30.39 11.86
CA ALA A 141 -16.41 -30.85 12.74
C ALA A 141 -17.60 -29.88 12.84
N SER A 142 -17.37 -28.59 12.61
CA SER A 142 -18.37 -27.54 12.73
C SER A 142 -18.22 -26.49 11.63
N PRO A 143 -18.56 -26.80 10.38
CA PRO A 143 -18.37 -25.92 9.24
C PRO A 143 -19.07 -24.55 9.42
N GLY A 144 -18.34 -23.47 9.17
CA GLY A 144 -18.88 -22.10 9.25
C GLY A 144 -19.14 -21.54 10.65
N ARG A 145 -18.96 -22.34 11.71
CA ARG A 145 -19.20 -21.89 13.11
C ARG A 145 -18.02 -21.13 13.71
N ILE A 146 -16.82 -21.36 13.20
CA ILE A 146 -15.64 -20.57 13.59
C ILE A 146 -15.63 -19.31 12.74
N ALA A 147 -15.68 -18.15 13.38
CA ALA A 147 -15.60 -16.87 12.69
C ALA A 147 -14.15 -16.35 12.66
N TYR A 148 -13.74 -15.77 11.55
CA TYR A 148 -12.45 -15.08 11.45
C TYR A 148 -12.63 -13.60 11.11
N ALA A 149 -11.63 -12.80 11.45
CA ALA A 149 -11.55 -11.38 11.12
C ALA A 149 -10.27 -11.08 10.36
N THR A 150 -10.35 -10.15 9.42
CA THR A 150 -9.21 -9.65 8.66
C THR A 150 -9.25 -8.13 8.58
N THR A 151 -8.17 -7.53 8.10
CA THR A 151 -8.08 -6.08 7.90
C THR A 151 -8.90 -5.55 6.72
N GLY A 152 -9.62 -6.41 6.00
CA GLY A 152 -10.50 -6.03 4.90
C GLY A 152 -10.61 -7.10 3.82
N GLN A 153 -11.66 -6.97 3.01
CA GLN A 153 -11.91 -7.88 1.89
C GLN A 153 -10.90 -7.66 0.78
N GLY A 154 -10.41 -8.74 0.14
CA GLY A 154 -9.41 -8.68 -0.92
C GLY A 154 -7.97 -8.40 -0.46
N GLY A 155 -7.77 -8.12 0.83
CA GLY A 155 -6.43 -7.95 1.39
C GLY A 155 -5.68 -9.28 1.56
N PRO A 156 -4.33 -9.24 1.75
CA PRO A 156 -3.51 -10.46 1.86
C PRO A 156 -3.94 -11.40 2.99
N ALA A 157 -4.37 -10.86 4.14
CA ALA A 157 -4.89 -11.68 5.25
C ALA A 157 -6.19 -12.41 4.87
N HIS A 158 -7.08 -11.77 4.11
CA HIS A 158 -8.29 -12.40 3.60
C HIS A 158 -7.95 -13.52 2.61
N LEU A 159 -7.13 -13.22 1.61
CA LEU A 159 -6.72 -14.21 0.60
C LEU A 159 -5.93 -15.37 1.22
N GLY A 160 -5.07 -15.08 2.21
CA GLY A 160 -4.36 -16.11 2.97
C GLY A 160 -5.31 -17.03 3.72
N THR A 161 -6.39 -16.50 4.29
CA THR A 161 -7.42 -17.32 4.95
C THR A 161 -8.23 -18.15 3.95
N GLU A 162 -8.61 -17.58 2.81
CA GLU A 162 -9.30 -18.33 1.76
C GLU A 162 -8.42 -19.46 1.19
N LEU A 163 -7.12 -19.18 0.96
CA LEU A 163 -6.16 -20.21 0.56
C LEU A 163 -6.01 -21.30 1.62
N PHE A 164 -5.92 -20.92 2.90
CA PHE A 164 -5.87 -21.87 4.01
C PHE A 164 -7.11 -22.78 4.02
N GLN A 165 -8.30 -22.20 3.87
CA GLN A 165 -9.55 -22.97 3.81
C GLN A 165 -9.57 -23.94 2.62
N ALA A 166 -9.14 -23.50 1.46
CA ALA A 166 -9.07 -24.33 0.26
C ALA A 166 -8.07 -25.49 0.42
N MET A 167 -6.86 -25.21 0.95
CA MET A 167 -5.84 -26.24 1.17
C MET A 167 -6.22 -27.24 2.27
N ALA A 168 -6.88 -26.79 3.32
CA ALA A 168 -7.31 -27.61 4.44
C ALA A 168 -8.64 -28.34 4.18
N ASN A 169 -9.34 -28.01 3.10
CA ASN A 169 -10.70 -28.45 2.79
C ASN A 169 -11.64 -28.28 4.01
N CYS A 170 -11.69 -27.05 4.53
CA CYS A 170 -12.53 -26.70 5.68
C CYS A 170 -13.20 -25.34 5.46
N CYS A 171 -14.29 -25.07 6.17
CA CYS A 171 -15.02 -23.82 6.12
C CYS A 171 -14.91 -23.06 7.46
N ILE A 172 -14.38 -21.85 7.39
CA ILE A 172 -14.37 -20.89 8.51
C ILE A 172 -15.20 -19.68 8.07
N GLY A 173 -16.16 -19.25 8.88
CA GLY A 173 -17.08 -18.16 8.54
C GLY A 173 -16.39 -16.79 8.67
N GLN A 174 -16.53 -15.93 7.66
CA GLN A 174 -16.08 -14.56 7.78
C GLN A 174 -17.08 -13.72 8.60
N LYS A 175 -16.65 -13.19 9.75
CA LYS A 175 -17.46 -12.23 10.49
C LYS A 175 -17.40 -10.88 9.77
N ARG A 176 -18.51 -10.47 9.14
CA ARG A 176 -18.61 -9.10 8.64
C ARG A 176 -18.44 -8.14 9.81
N GLN A 177 -17.45 -7.26 9.75
CA GLN A 177 -17.44 -6.12 10.66
C GLN A 177 -18.67 -5.26 10.32
N ASN A 178 -19.70 -5.32 11.18
CA ASN A 178 -20.74 -4.32 11.17
C ASN A 178 -20.04 -2.98 11.46
N ARG A 179 -20.07 -2.09 10.49
CA ARG A 179 -19.76 -0.68 10.74
C ARG A 179 -20.83 -0.21 11.75
N SER A 180 -20.48 -0.16 13.01
CA SER A 180 -21.22 0.66 13.97
C SER A 180 -21.00 2.11 13.51
N ASN A 181 -22.10 2.79 13.25
CA ASN A 181 -22.19 4.22 12.95
C ASN A 181 -21.42 5.07 13.95
#